data_1517da750ab3781ab86b56deb36693db
#
_entry.id   1517da750ab3781ab86b56deb36693db
#
_cell.length_a   1.000
_cell.length_b   1.000
_cell.length_c   1.000
_cell.angle_alpha   90.00
_cell.angle_beta   90.00
_cell.angle_gamma   90.00
#
_symmetry.space_group_name_H-M   'P 1'
#
loop_
_entity.id
_entity.type
_entity.pdbx_description
1 polymer ?
#
loop_
_entity_poly.entity_id
_entity_poly.type
_entity_poly.pdbx_seq_one_letter_code
_entity_poly.pdbx_strand_id
1 'polypeptide(L)'
;ACNLHCTGCWAAEYGHKLNLSYEDLDRIITQGKELGIYFYMYTGGEPLVRKADIIKLCEKHYDCEFHAFTNGTLVDDAFCEEMQRVGNLSLSISLEGFEEVNDLRRGVGVYDKVMAAMDKLKSHGLIFGTSICYTSKNIETVTSDEFLDMIIEKGCRFTWYFHYMPVGNDAAVDLLPTKEQREYMYHRVREIRGATGGKQIYAMDFQNDGEFVGGCIAGGRNYCHINANGDVEPCVFIH
;
A
#
# COMPACT_ATOMS: atom_id res chain seq x y z
N ALA A 1 -0.03 -6.75 13.74
CA ALA A 1 -1.47 -6.76 14.08
C ALA A 1 -2.28 -6.07 12.99
N CYS A 2 -3.55 -6.44 12.82
CA CYS A 2 -4.50 -5.78 11.92
C CYS A 2 -5.85 -5.68 12.61
N ASN A 3 -6.62 -4.67 12.26
CA ASN A 3 -7.98 -4.45 12.75
C ASN A 3 -9.07 -4.89 11.73
N LEU A 4 -8.66 -5.49 10.61
CA LEU A 4 -9.52 -6.07 9.57
C LEU A 4 -9.17 -7.53 9.29
N HIS A 5 -10.08 -8.25 8.62
CA HIS A 5 -9.91 -9.63 8.16
C HIS A 5 -10.33 -9.73 6.68
N CYS A 6 -9.46 -9.21 5.80
CA CYS A 6 -9.76 -9.17 4.36
C CYS A 6 -9.61 -10.54 3.72
N THR A 7 -10.52 -10.92 2.82
CA THR A 7 -10.47 -12.17 2.07
C THR A 7 -9.18 -12.27 1.25
N GLY A 8 -8.45 -13.37 1.38
CA GLY A 8 -7.20 -13.62 0.66
C GLY A 8 -6.06 -12.67 1.06
N CYS A 9 -6.01 -12.21 2.30
CA CYS A 9 -4.92 -11.36 2.79
C CYS A 9 -3.63 -12.15 2.96
N TRP A 10 -2.55 -11.77 2.28
CA TRP A 10 -1.24 -12.42 2.41
C TRP A 10 -0.67 -12.33 3.83
N ALA A 11 -0.99 -11.26 4.57
CA ALA A 11 -0.51 -11.05 5.94
C ALA A 11 -1.32 -11.82 6.99
N ALA A 12 -2.38 -12.56 6.62
CA ALA A 12 -3.17 -13.37 7.56
C ALA A 12 -2.36 -14.51 8.19
N GLU A 13 -1.29 -14.97 7.51
CA GLU A 13 -0.40 -16.02 7.98
C GLU A 13 0.25 -15.71 9.33
N TYR A 14 0.60 -14.45 9.57
CA TYR A 14 1.25 -14.02 10.82
C TYR A 14 0.30 -13.97 12.03
N GLY A 15 -0.98 -14.32 11.86
CA GLY A 15 -1.96 -14.47 12.93
C GLY A 15 -2.16 -13.23 13.80
N HIS A 16 -1.73 -12.07 13.33
CA HIS A 16 -1.82 -10.76 14.01
C HIS A 16 -1.16 -10.68 15.40
N LYS A 17 -0.32 -11.65 15.77
CA LYS A 17 0.26 -11.77 17.12
C LYS A 17 1.68 -11.25 17.23
N LEU A 18 2.43 -11.26 16.13
CA LEU A 18 3.83 -10.86 16.09
C LEU A 18 3.95 -9.42 15.64
N ASN A 19 4.82 -8.66 16.29
CA ASN A 19 5.19 -7.31 15.91
C ASN A 19 6.61 -7.05 16.37
N LEU A 20 7.40 -6.39 15.54
CA LEU A 20 8.67 -5.82 15.97
C LEU A 20 8.45 -4.76 17.06
N SER A 21 9.33 -4.70 18.04
CA SER A 21 9.31 -3.63 19.03
C SER A 21 9.64 -2.26 18.41
N TYR A 22 9.39 -1.17 19.13
CA TYR A 22 9.84 0.16 18.72
C TYR A 22 11.37 0.19 18.57
N GLU A 23 12.06 -0.41 19.53
CA GLU A 23 13.52 -0.50 19.56
C GLU A 23 14.09 -1.30 18.39
N ASP A 24 13.40 -2.37 17.97
CA ASP A 24 13.78 -3.13 16.77
C ASP A 24 13.62 -2.31 15.50
N LEU A 25 12.50 -1.62 15.34
CA LEU A 25 12.26 -0.74 14.20
C LEU A 25 13.29 0.40 14.14
N ASP A 26 13.58 1.02 15.26
CA ASP A 26 14.60 2.07 15.39
C ASP A 26 15.98 1.57 15.00
N ARG A 27 16.34 0.36 15.46
CA ARG A 27 17.63 -0.28 15.12
C ARG A 27 17.71 -0.62 13.64
N ILE A 28 16.63 -1.14 13.04
CA ILE A 28 16.55 -1.43 11.61
C ILE A 28 16.79 -0.18 10.78
N ILE A 29 16.13 0.93 11.13
CA ILE A 29 16.31 2.20 10.42
C ILE A 29 17.74 2.72 10.58
N THR A 30 18.29 2.65 11.79
CA THR A 30 19.67 3.09 12.07
C THR A 30 20.69 2.31 11.26
N GLN A 31 20.59 0.97 11.25
CA GLN A 31 21.48 0.10 10.45
C GLN A 31 21.25 0.28 8.95
N GLY A 32 20.01 0.50 8.52
CA GLY A 32 19.70 0.78 7.12
C GLY A 32 20.37 2.05 6.62
N LYS A 33 20.43 3.10 7.43
CA LYS A 33 21.17 4.34 7.08
C LYS A 33 22.66 4.10 6.88
N GLU A 34 23.27 3.23 7.67
CA GLU A 34 24.69 2.83 7.49
C GLU A 34 24.92 2.13 6.14
N LEU A 35 23.86 1.51 5.58
CA LEU A 35 23.85 0.89 4.25
C LEU A 35 23.40 1.85 3.13
N GLY A 36 23.11 3.12 3.45
CA GLY A 36 22.63 4.11 2.49
C GLY A 36 21.13 4.03 2.20
N ILE A 37 20.34 3.36 3.04
CA ILE A 37 18.89 3.23 2.90
C ILE A 37 18.22 4.36 3.68
N TYR A 38 17.46 5.21 2.99
CA TYR A 38 16.74 6.36 3.55
C TYR A 38 15.25 6.36 3.21
N PHE A 39 14.74 5.30 2.59
CA PHE A 39 13.33 5.12 2.29
C PHE A 39 12.81 3.83 2.93
N TYR A 40 11.80 3.94 3.77
CA TYR A 40 11.23 2.82 4.52
C TYR A 40 9.74 2.71 4.30
N MET A 41 9.26 1.47 4.05
CA MET A 41 7.84 1.20 3.85
C MET A 41 7.28 0.36 5.00
N TYR A 42 6.29 0.90 5.70
CA TYR A 42 5.53 0.15 6.69
C TYR A 42 4.44 -0.65 6.00
N THR A 43 4.48 -1.95 6.18
CA THR A 43 3.52 -2.92 5.66
C THR A 43 3.05 -3.85 6.78
N GLY A 44 2.54 -5.02 6.43
CA GLY A 44 2.17 -6.08 7.38
C GLY A 44 0.67 -6.18 7.53
N GLY A 45 0.17 -6.20 8.77
CA GLY A 45 -1.25 -6.11 9.05
C GLY A 45 -1.76 -4.70 8.78
N GLU A 46 -2.02 -3.93 9.84
CA GLU A 46 -2.34 -2.51 9.72
C GLU A 46 -1.29 -1.68 10.48
N PRO A 47 -0.44 -0.93 9.78
CA PRO A 47 0.60 -0.13 10.45
C PRO A 47 0.04 0.91 11.41
N LEU A 48 -1.11 1.51 11.11
CA LEU A 48 -1.69 2.59 11.91
C LEU A 48 -2.28 2.13 13.26
N VAL A 49 -2.33 0.83 13.54
CA VAL A 49 -2.57 0.37 14.94
C VAL A 49 -1.44 0.80 15.87
N ARG A 50 -0.29 1.17 15.29
CA ARG A 50 0.92 1.69 15.97
C ARG A 50 1.28 3.10 15.50
N LYS A 51 0.31 3.92 15.10
CA LYS A 51 0.56 5.26 14.58
C LYS A 51 1.43 6.13 15.47
N ALA A 52 1.33 5.98 16.81
CA ALA A 52 2.17 6.73 17.74
C ALA A 52 3.67 6.35 17.63
N ASP A 53 3.98 5.06 17.43
CA ASP A 53 5.37 4.62 17.22
C ASP A 53 5.90 5.08 15.87
N ILE A 54 5.06 5.02 14.83
CA ILE A 54 5.42 5.49 13.48
C ILE A 54 5.79 6.98 13.52
N ILE A 55 4.97 7.82 14.14
CA ILE A 55 5.24 9.26 14.27
C ILE A 55 6.55 9.51 15.02
N LYS A 56 6.81 8.80 16.13
CA LYS A 56 8.07 8.92 16.87
C LYS A 56 9.28 8.51 16.03
N LEU A 57 9.16 7.47 15.19
CA LEU A 57 10.22 7.04 14.28
C LEU A 57 10.46 8.09 13.19
N CYS A 58 9.39 8.64 12.60
CA CYS A 58 9.49 9.73 11.63
C CYS A 58 10.19 10.96 12.21
N GLU A 59 9.85 11.35 13.44
CA GLU A 59 10.48 12.47 14.14
C GLU A 59 11.94 12.20 14.44
N LYS A 60 12.28 11.02 14.94
CA LYS A 60 13.66 10.64 15.26
C LYS A 60 14.54 10.54 14.03
N HIS A 61 14.02 10.00 12.94
CA HIS A 61 14.71 9.80 11.68
C HIS A 61 14.21 10.78 10.61
N TYR A 62 14.23 12.07 10.93
CA TYR A 62 13.74 13.17 10.07
C TYR A 62 14.48 13.27 8.72
N ASP A 63 15.63 12.63 8.61
CA ASP A 63 16.46 12.51 7.41
C ASP A 63 16.05 11.34 6.50
N CYS A 64 15.04 10.55 6.90
CA CYS A 64 14.48 9.46 6.12
C CYS A 64 13.08 9.82 5.62
N GLU A 65 12.66 9.20 4.51
CA GLU A 65 11.28 9.21 4.04
C GLU A 65 10.58 7.89 4.44
N PHE A 66 9.36 8.02 4.91
CA PHE A 66 8.53 6.90 5.32
C PHE A 66 7.25 6.82 4.49
N HIS A 67 6.86 5.60 4.16
CA HIS A 67 5.63 5.32 3.45
C HIS A 67 4.86 4.20 4.14
N ALA A 68 3.55 4.35 4.33
CA ALA A 68 2.74 3.31 4.95
C ALA A 68 1.61 2.83 4.03
N PHE A 69 1.54 1.50 3.84
CA PHE A 69 0.38 0.85 3.24
C PHE A 69 -0.65 0.59 4.32
N THR A 70 -1.78 1.28 4.27
CA THR A 70 -2.79 1.25 5.32
C THR A 70 -4.19 0.96 4.77
N ASN A 71 -5.03 0.33 5.56
CA ASN A 71 -6.45 0.21 5.24
C ASN A 71 -7.23 1.51 5.44
N GLY A 72 -6.60 2.56 5.95
CA GLY A 72 -7.16 3.89 6.11
C GLY A 72 -8.16 4.08 7.25
N THR A 73 -8.64 3.01 7.87
CA THR A 73 -9.75 3.09 8.86
C THR A 73 -9.37 3.78 10.18
N LEU A 74 -8.08 3.98 10.41
CA LEU A 74 -7.53 4.61 11.63
C LEU A 74 -7.00 6.03 11.38
N VAL A 75 -7.19 6.59 10.20
CA VAL A 75 -6.83 7.97 9.88
C VAL A 75 -7.84 8.92 10.54
N ASP A 76 -7.35 9.76 11.44
CA ASP A 76 -8.09 10.82 12.10
C ASP A 76 -7.38 12.17 11.95
N ASP A 77 -8.04 13.26 12.32
CA ASP A 77 -7.48 14.61 12.14
C ASP A 77 -6.21 14.80 12.99
N ALA A 78 -6.17 14.25 14.20
CA ALA A 78 -4.97 14.31 15.05
C ALA A 78 -3.77 13.62 14.41
N PHE A 79 -3.98 12.49 13.72
CA PHE A 79 -2.92 11.82 12.98
C PHE A 79 -2.49 12.63 11.75
N CYS A 80 -3.42 13.27 11.05
CA CYS A 80 -3.09 14.16 9.94
C CYS A 80 -2.25 15.36 10.38
N GLU A 81 -2.56 15.96 11.54
CA GLU A 81 -1.75 17.04 12.14
C GLU A 81 -0.33 16.57 12.47
N GLU A 82 -0.20 15.37 13.04
CA GLU A 82 1.12 14.78 13.30
C GLU A 82 1.90 14.48 12.01
N MET A 83 1.23 13.98 10.96
CA MET A 83 1.86 13.80 9.65
C MET A 83 2.38 15.13 9.07
N GLN A 84 1.61 16.22 9.18
CA GLN A 84 2.05 17.55 8.77
C GLN A 84 3.27 18.01 9.59
N ARG A 85 3.26 17.75 10.90
CA ARG A 85 4.34 18.15 11.82
C ARG A 85 5.66 17.44 11.50
N VAL A 86 5.63 16.12 11.26
CA VAL A 86 6.87 15.37 10.96
C VAL A 86 7.33 15.57 9.51
N GLY A 87 6.41 15.70 8.56
CA GLY A 87 6.67 16.10 7.18
C GLY A 87 7.31 15.05 6.28
N ASN A 88 7.62 13.86 6.79
CA ASN A 88 8.34 12.77 6.10
C ASN A 88 7.56 11.44 6.09
N LEU A 89 6.24 11.50 6.15
CA LEU A 89 5.36 10.32 6.10
C LEU A 89 4.30 10.49 5.02
N SER A 90 4.20 9.55 4.11
CA SER A 90 3.16 9.46 3.08
C SER A 90 2.37 8.15 3.20
N LEU A 91 1.16 8.10 2.64
CA LEU A 91 0.27 6.94 2.74
C LEU A 91 -0.18 6.42 1.38
N SER A 92 -0.27 5.10 1.27
CA SER A 92 -1.08 4.40 0.27
C SER A 92 -2.29 3.78 0.93
N ILE A 93 -3.47 4.31 0.60
CA ILE A 93 -4.74 3.80 1.15
C ILE A 93 -5.20 2.61 0.34
N SER A 94 -5.45 1.51 1.01
CA SER A 94 -5.94 0.30 0.37
C SER A 94 -7.39 0.44 -0.07
N LEU A 95 -7.66 0.25 -1.36
CA LEU A 95 -8.98 0.37 -1.97
C LEU A 95 -9.13 -0.66 -3.10
N GLU A 96 -10.25 -1.40 -3.15
CA GLU A 96 -10.44 -2.51 -4.09
C GLU A 96 -11.47 -2.21 -5.19
N GLY A 97 -12.04 -1.01 -5.22
CA GLY A 97 -13.12 -0.59 -6.13
C GLY A 97 -14.12 0.32 -5.45
N PHE A 98 -15.32 0.43 -6.03
CA PHE A 98 -16.45 1.07 -5.38
C PHE A 98 -16.97 0.25 -4.19
N GLU A 99 -17.92 0.79 -3.44
CA GLU A 99 -18.40 0.26 -2.16
C GLU A 99 -18.65 -1.25 -2.16
N GLU A 100 -19.48 -1.74 -3.07
CA GLU A 100 -19.85 -3.16 -3.14
C GLU A 100 -18.61 -4.06 -3.29
N VAL A 101 -17.73 -3.75 -4.23
CA VAL A 101 -16.53 -4.53 -4.54
C VAL A 101 -15.51 -4.43 -3.42
N ASN A 102 -15.33 -3.24 -2.85
CA ASN A 102 -14.42 -3.00 -1.74
C ASN A 102 -14.85 -3.77 -0.49
N ASP A 103 -16.12 -3.61 -0.11
CA ASP A 103 -16.64 -4.17 1.13
C ASP A 103 -16.81 -5.68 1.08
N LEU A 104 -17.05 -6.25 -0.11
CA LEU A 104 -17.04 -7.71 -0.31
C LEU A 104 -15.69 -8.34 0.13
N ARG A 105 -14.58 -7.69 -0.12
CA ARG A 105 -13.25 -8.20 0.22
C ARG A 105 -12.77 -7.73 1.60
N ARG A 106 -13.03 -6.47 1.97
CA ARG A 106 -12.45 -5.82 3.16
C ARG A 106 -13.37 -5.76 4.36
N GLY A 107 -14.67 -5.98 4.15
CA GLY A 107 -15.71 -5.93 5.18
C GLY A 107 -16.63 -4.72 5.02
N VAL A 108 -17.88 -4.91 5.44
CA VAL A 108 -18.95 -3.91 5.32
C VAL A 108 -18.59 -2.61 6.05
N GLY A 109 -18.79 -1.47 5.37
CA GLY A 109 -18.54 -0.13 5.87
C GLY A 109 -17.07 0.27 5.90
N VAL A 110 -16.18 -0.51 5.30
CA VAL A 110 -14.76 -0.13 5.14
C VAL A 110 -14.63 0.93 4.06
N TYR A 111 -15.41 0.85 2.98
CA TYR A 111 -15.39 1.85 1.92
C TYR A 111 -15.66 3.27 2.44
N ASP A 112 -16.71 3.45 3.22
CA ASP A 112 -17.05 4.77 3.80
C ASP A 112 -15.93 5.32 4.67
N LYS A 113 -15.28 4.47 5.47
CA LYS A 113 -14.14 4.87 6.29
C LYS A 113 -12.94 5.29 5.45
N VAL A 114 -12.69 4.60 4.34
CA VAL A 114 -11.63 4.93 3.38
C VAL A 114 -11.93 6.28 2.72
N MET A 115 -13.17 6.50 2.26
CA MET A 115 -13.57 7.78 1.65
C MET A 115 -13.41 8.94 2.64
N ALA A 116 -13.82 8.76 3.89
CA ALA A 116 -13.64 9.76 4.94
C ALA A 116 -12.15 10.02 5.26
N ALA A 117 -11.31 8.98 5.25
CA ALA A 117 -9.87 9.10 5.44
C ALA A 117 -9.22 9.93 4.33
N MET A 118 -9.58 9.68 3.07
CA MET A 118 -9.10 10.46 1.92
C MET A 118 -9.51 11.93 2.02
N ASP A 119 -10.76 12.22 2.41
CA ASP A 119 -11.25 13.59 2.60
C ASP A 119 -10.45 14.34 3.68
N LYS A 120 -10.11 13.67 4.79
CA LYS A 120 -9.24 14.21 5.85
C LYS A 120 -7.83 14.51 5.34
N LEU A 121 -7.19 13.54 4.72
CA LEU A 121 -5.84 13.71 4.15
C LEU A 121 -5.81 14.87 3.15
N LYS A 122 -6.82 14.96 2.27
CA LYS A 122 -6.98 16.06 1.31
C LYS A 122 -7.16 17.41 2.00
N SER A 123 -8.03 17.48 3.01
CA SER A 123 -8.32 18.74 3.74
C SER A 123 -7.10 19.26 4.50
N HIS A 124 -6.22 18.38 4.95
CA HIS A 124 -4.94 18.71 5.58
C HIS A 124 -3.80 18.95 4.56
N GLY A 125 -4.06 18.87 3.25
CA GLY A 125 -3.05 19.10 2.21
C GLY A 125 -1.95 18.05 2.15
N LEU A 126 -2.20 16.85 2.68
CA LEU A 126 -1.23 15.76 2.73
C LEU A 126 -1.14 15.03 1.38
N ILE A 127 0.06 14.57 1.04
CA ILE A 127 0.30 13.74 -0.14
C ILE A 127 -0.04 12.30 0.20
N PHE A 128 -0.93 11.69 -0.59
CA PHE A 128 -1.30 10.28 -0.48
C PHE A 128 -1.73 9.70 -1.82
N GLY A 129 -1.79 8.39 -1.88
CA GLY A 129 -2.31 7.66 -3.01
C GLY A 129 -3.10 6.44 -2.60
N THR A 130 -3.37 5.55 -3.55
CA THR A 130 -4.03 4.27 -3.31
C THR A 130 -3.09 3.10 -3.52
N SER A 131 -3.35 2.01 -2.80
CA SER A 131 -2.80 0.68 -3.03
C SER A 131 -3.93 -0.25 -3.41
N ILE A 132 -3.90 -0.76 -4.62
CA ILE A 132 -4.96 -1.56 -5.22
C ILE A 132 -4.44 -2.97 -5.50
N CYS A 133 -5.01 -3.94 -4.81
CA CYS A 133 -4.79 -5.33 -5.16
C CYS A 133 -5.81 -5.75 -6.23
N TYR A 134 -5.42 -5.70 -7.50
CA TYR A 134 -6.31 -6.14 -8.56
C TYR A 134 -6.42 -7.67 -8.65
N THR A 135 -7.62 -8.12 -8.86
CA THR A 135 -8.04 -9.51 -8.88
C THR A 135 -8.81 -9.83 -10.15
N SER A 136 -9.11 -11.11 -10.39
CA SER A 136 -10.02 -11.53 -11.47
C SER A 136 -11.42 -10.88 -11.38
N LYS A 137 -11.79 -10.33 -10.20
CA LYS A 137 -13.14 -9.84 -9.92
C LYS A 137 -13.26 -8.32 -9.97
N ASN A 138 -12.18 -7.57 -9.77
CA ASN A 138 -12.26 -6.11 -9.65
C ASN A 138 -11.46 -5.35 -10.73
N ILE A 139 -10.69 -6.03 -11.56
CA ILE A 139 -9.77 -5.39 -12.51
C ILE A 139 -10.46 -4.36 -13.42
N GLU A 140 -11.65 -4.66 -13.92
CA GLU A 140 -12.42 -3.74 -14.78
C GLU A 140 -12.84 -2.49 -14.01
N THR A 141 -13.29 -2.66 -12.75
CA THR A 141 -13.69 -1.55 -11.88
C THR A 141 -12.52 -0.64 -11.56
N VAL A 142 -11.41 -1.19 -11.05
CA VAL A 142 -10.27 -0.39 -10.56
C VAL A 142 -9.44 0.26 -11.66
N THR A 143 -9.69 -0.10 -12.91
CA THR A 143 -9.06 0.50 -14.09
C THR A 143 -10.01 1.35 -14.91
N SER A 144 -11.28 1.44 -14.53
CA SER A 144 -12.25 2.29 -15.22
C SER A 144 -11.91 3.77 -15.07
N ASP A 145 -12.29 4.56 -16.07
CA ASP A 145 -12.10 6.01 -16.00
C ASP A 145 -12.86 6.64 -14.84
N GLU A 146 -14.07 6.14 -14.58
CA GLU A 146 -14.91 6.59 -13.47
C GLU A 146 -14.25 6.40 -12.10
N PHE A 147 -13.65 5.22 -11.87
CA PHE A 147 -12.93 4.95 -10.64
C PHE A 147 -11.67 5.82 -10.50
N LEU A 148 -10.91 5.97 -11.58
CA LEU A 148 -9.72 6.82 -11.60
C LEU A 148 -10.07 8.29 -11.33
N ASP A 149 -11.12 8.80 -11.96
CA ASP A 149 -11.57 10.18 -11.76
C ASP A 149 -12.03 10.40 -10.31
N MET A 150 -12.72 9.43 -9.72
CA MET A 150 -13.15 9.47 -8.32
C MET A 150 -11.94 9.55 -7.36
N ILE A 151 -10.91 8.69 -7.50
CA ILE A 151 -9.74 8.75 -6.61
C ILE A 151 -8.91 10.02 -6.82
N ILE A 152 -8.82 10.55 -8.06
CA ILE A 152 -8.18 11.83 -8.36
C ILE A 152 -8.94 12.97 -7.69
N GLU A 153 -10.26 12.99 -7.80
CA GLU A 153 -11.11 13.98 -7.14
C GLU A 153 -10.99 13.93 -5.61
N LYS A 154 -10.86 12.73 -5.04
CA LYS A 154 -10.57 12.53 -3.61
C LYS A 154 -9.18 13.01 -3.19
N GLY A 155 -8.31 13.36 -4.13
CA GLY A 155 -6.99 13.96 -3.86
C GLY A 155 -5.81 13.03 -4.00
N CYS A 156 -6.02 11.79 -4.46
CA CYS A 156 -4.92 10.84 -4.71
C CYS A 156 -3.97 11.38 -5.79
N ARG A 157 -2.67 11.28 -5.55
CA ARG A 157 -1.61 11.71 -6.48
C ARG A 157 -0.95 10.56 -7.19
N PHE A 158 -1.03 9.37 -6.63
CA PHE A 158 -0.50 8.14 -7.21
C PHE A 158 -1.40 6.96 -6.87
N THR A 159 -1.27 5.88 -7.64
CA THR A 159 -1.92 4.59 -7.38
C THR A 159 -0.93 3.47 -7.66
N TRP A 160 -0.83 2.53 -6.72
CA TRP A 160 -0.03 1.32 -6.87
C TRP A 160 -0.95 0.15 -7.14
N TYR A 161 -0.75 -0.49 -8.27
CA TYR A 161 -1.42 -1.73 -8.63
C TYR A 161 -0.52 -2.92 -8.30
N PHE A 162 -1.07 -3.84 -7.54
CA PHE A 162 -0.47 -5.14 -7.25
C PHE A 162 -1.43 -6.22 -7.74
N HIS A 163 -0.97 -7.18 -8.52
CA HIS A 163 -1.84 -8.31 -8.81
C HIS A 163 -1.96 -9.22 -7.59
N TYR A 164 -3.13 -9.80 -7.42
CA TYR A 164 -3.37 -10.72 -6.32
C TYR A 164 -2.40 -11.91 -6.39
N MET A 165 -1.72 -12.18 -5.28
CA MET A 165 -0.84 -13.33 -5.10
C MET A 165 -1.50 -14.29 -4.12
N PRO A 166 -1.78 -15.56 -4.52
CA PRO A 166 -2.44 -16.56 -3.67
C PRO A 166 -1.42 -17.18 -2.70
N VAL A 167 -0.91 -16.37 -1.77
CA VAL A 167 0.03 -16.79 -0.73
C VAL A 167 -0.61 -16.67 0.64
N GLY A 168 -0.08 -17.39 1.63
CA GLY A 168 -0.60 -17.41 2.99
C GLY A 168 -1.72 -18.46 3.19
N ASN A 169 -2.17 -18.59 4.43
CA ASN A 169 -3.10 -19.64 4.85
C ASN A 169 -4.52 -19.49 4.27
N ASP A 170 -4.92 -18.26 3.95
CA ASP A 170 -6.25 -17.93 3.44
C ASP A 170 -6.23 -17.59 1.93
N ALA A 171 -5.33 -18.22 1.18
CA ALA A 171 -5.19 -18.00 -0.26
C ALA A 171 -6.51 -18.30 -1.01
N ALA A 172 -7.05 -17.30 -1.71
CA ALA A 172 -8.27 -17.38 -2.49
C ALA A 172 -7.94 -17.47 -3.99
N VAL A 173 -7.73 -18.68 -4.50
CA VAL A 173 -7.25 -18.93 -5.88
C VAL A 173 -8.17 -18.35 -6.95
N ASP A 174 -9.47 -18.27 -6.68
CA ASP A 174 -10.47 -17.68 -7.58
C ASP A 174 -10.31 -16.15 -7.78
N LEU A 175 -9.51 -15.50 -6.94
CA LEU A 175 -9.15 -14.09 -7.10
C LEU A 175 -7.96 -13.87 -8.03
N LEU A 176 -7.24 -14.92 -8.43
CA LEU A 176 -6.06 -14.80 -9.29
C LEU A 176 -6.45 -14.26 -10.67
N PRO A 177 -5.84 -13.16 -11.13
CA PRO A 177 -6.08 -12.64 -12.49
C PRO A 177 -5.64 -13.64 -13.56
N THR A 178 -6.41 -13.75 -14.64
CA THR A 178 -6.03 -14.56 -15.81
C THR A 178 -4.84 -13.93 -16.55
N LYS A 179 -4.27 -14.68 -17.48
CA LYS A 179 -3.21 -14.17 -18.35
C LYS A 179 -3.69 -12.96 -19.16
N GLU A 180 -4.88 -13.04 -19.73
CA GLU A 180 -5.49 -11.98 -20.53
C GLU A 180 -5.76 -10.73 -19.70
N GLN A 181 -6.24 -10.90 -18.46
CA GLN A 181 -6.42 -9.79 -17.52
C GLN A 181 -5.09 -9.11 -17.14
N ARG A 182 -4.02 -9.88 -16.96
CA ARG A 182 -2.69 -9.30 -16.69
C ARG A 182 -2.13 -8.56 -17.89
N GLU A 183 -2.34 -9.07 -19.12
CA GLU A 183 -1.98 -8.39 -20.36
C GLU A 183 -2.80 -7.10 -20.55
N TYR A 184 -4.10 -7.14 -20.28
CA TYR A 184 -4.94 -5.95 -20.26
C TYR A 184 -4.39 -4.90 -19.28
N MET A 185 -4.05 -5.30 -18.04
CA MET A 185 -3.52 -4.39 -17.03
C MET A 185 -2.21 -3.73 -17.47
N TYR A 186 -1.32 -4.50 -18.09
CA TYR A 186 -0.07 -4.00 -18.68
C TYR A 186 -0.31 -2.84 -19.66
N HIS A 187 -1.26 -2.98 -20.57
CA HIS A 187 -1.60 -1.94 -21.54
C HIS A 187 -2.34 -0.78 -20.89
N ARG A 188 -3.32 -1.07 -20.04
CA ARG A 188 -4.16 -0.06 -19.42
C ARG A 188 -3.38 0.92 -18.51
N VAL A 189 -2.44 0.44 -17.74
CA VAL A 189 -1.60 1.34 -16.90
C VAL A 189 -0.76 2.27 -17.77
N ARG A 190 -0.30 1.82 -18.94
CA ARG A 190 0.42 2.67 -19.89
C ARG A 190 -0.46 3.74 -20.50
N GLU A 191 -1.72 3.43 -20.81
CA GLU A 191 -2.71 4.42 -21.27
C GLU A 191 -2.98 5.47 -20.18
N ILE A 192 -3.17 5.04 -18.93
CA ILE A 192 -3.36 5.95 -17.78
C ILE A 192 -2.19 6.92 -17.64
N ARG A 193 -0.97 6.45 -17.86
CA ARG A 193 0.26 7.29 -17.84
C ARG A 193 0.46 8.13 -19.09
N GLY A 194 -0.30 7.90 -20.15
CA GLY A 194 -0.05 8.47 -21.48
C GLY A 194 0.06 10.00 -21.45
N ALA A 195 1.02 10.52 -22.23
CA ALA A 195 1.22 11.96 -22.37
C ALA A 195 0.04 12.69 -23.02
N THR A 196 -0.77 11.95 -23.79
CA THR A 196 -1.97 12.47 -24.47
C THR A 196 -3.18 11.65 -24.04
N GLY A 197 -4.12 12.27 -23.34
CA GLY A 197 -5.33 11.59 -22.84
C GLY A 197 -5.12 10.76 -21.58
N GLY A 198 -3.95 10.82 -20.95
CA GLY A 198 -3.69 10.19 -19.66
C GLY A 198 -4.41 10.87 -18.51
N LYS A 199 -4.47 10.19 -17.38
CA LYS A 199 -5.08 10.71 -16.13
C LYS A 199 -4.07 11.51 -15.31
N GLN A 200 -4.54 12.44 -14.49
CA GLN A 200 -3.68 13.23 -13.60
C GLN A 200 -3.32 12.46 -12.31
N ILE A 201 -2.85 11.25 -12.48
CA ILE A 201 -2.42 10.36 -11.40
C ILE A 201 -1.20 9.56 -11.84
N TYR A 202 -0.21 9.40 -10.96
CA TYR A 202 0.93 8.53 -11.24
C TYR A 202 0.57 7.08 -10.94
N ALA A 203 0.27 6.30 -11.98
CA ALA A 203 -0.06 4.89 -11.85
C ALA A 203 1.20 4.02 -11.92
N MET A 204 1.37 3.13 -10.96
CA MET A 204 2.46 2.14 -10.91
C MET A 204 1.88 0.74 -10.97
N ASP A 205 2.45 -0.11 -11.82
CA ASP A 205 2.11 -1.54 -11.88
C ASP A 205 3.30 -2.35 -11.37
N PHE A 206 3.27 -2.70 -10.09
CA PHE A 206 4.43 -3.24 -9.39
C PHE A 206 5.05 -4.45 -10.08
N GLN A 207 4.24 -5.37 -10.61
CA GLN A 207 4.74 -6.57 -11.25
C GLN A 207 5.10 -6.39 -12.71
N ASN A 208 4.44 -5.48 -13.45
CA ASN A 208 4.67 -5.29 -14.88
C ASN A 208 5.68 -4.17 -15.19
N ASP A 209 5.97 -3.29 -14.23
CA ASP A 209 6.94 -2.19 -14.43
C ASP A 209 8.41 -2.65 -14.34
N GLY A 210 8.66 -3.93 -14.15
CA GLY A 210 10.01 -4.49 -14.13
C GLY A 210 10.84 -4.16 -15.37
N GLU A 211 10.23 -3.93 -16.54
CA GLU A 211 10.92 -3.53 -17.75
C GLU A 211 11.69 -2.21 -17.62
N PHE A 212 11.15 -1.25 -16.84
CA PHE A 212 11.78 0.06 -16.64
C PHE A 212 12.97 0.02 -15.65
N VAL A 213 13.05 -1.03 -14.85
CA VAL A 213 14.08 -1.19 -13.82
C VAL A 213 14.94 -2.45 -14.03
N GLY A 214 14.83 -3.08 -15.18
CA GLY A 214 15.62 -4.25 -15.58
C GLY A 214 15.23 -5.54 -14.85
N GLY A 215 13.95 -5.73 -14.51
CA GLY A 215 13.40 -6.89 -13.85
C GLY A 215 12.82 -6.60 -12.47
N CYS A 216 12.50 -7.65 -11.70
CA CYS A 216 11.98 -7.50 -10.34
C CYS A 216 12.95 -6.75 -9.42
N ILE A 217 12.45 -5.82 -8.63
CA ILE A 217 13.25 -5.03 -7.67
C ILE A 217 13.54 -5.77 -6.35
N ALA A 218 12.86 -6.90 -6.11
CA ALA A 218 13.01 -7.72 -4.91
C ALA A 218 14.31 -8.55 -4.91
N GLY A 219 14.46 -9.40 -3.91
CA GLY A 219 15.62 -10.30 -3.77
C GLY A 219 16.88 -9.61 -3.30
N GLY A 220 16.75 -8.55 -2.51
CA GLY A 220 17.91 -7.76 -2.04
C GLY A 220 18.51 -6.86 -3.13
N ARG A 221 17.85 -6.76 -4.30
CA ARG A 221 18.36 -5.95 -5.41
C ARG A 221 18.14 -4.46 -5.17
N ASN A 222 16.91 -4.05 -4.89
CA ASN A 222 16.54 -2.67 -4.59
C ASN A 222 15.74 -2.55 -3.28
N TYR A 223 15.19 -3.65 -2.76
CA TYR A 223 14.60 -3.71 -1.45
C TYR A 223 14.71 -5.13 -0.86
N CYS A 224 14.58 -5.22 0.46
CA CYS A 224 14.31 -6.45 1.19
C CYS A 224 13.07 -6.23 2.08
N HIS A 225 12.47 -7.32 2.52
CA HIS A 225 11.39 -7.33 3.49
C HIS A 225 11.93 -7.78 4.85
N ILE A 226 11.50 -7.12 5.92
CA ILE A 226 11.76 -7.58 7.29
C ILE A 226 10.42 -7.97 7.87
N ASN A 227 10.25 -9.27 8.16
CA ASN A 227 8.99 -9.81 8.62
C ASN A 227 8.74 -9.52 10.12
N ALA A 228 7.58 -9.94 10.61
CA ALA A 228 7.17 -9.69 11.99
C ALA A 228 8.01 -10.43 13.04
N ASN A 229 8.83 -11.42 12.64
CA ASN A 229 9.80 -12.13 13.50
C ASN A 229 11.17 -11.43 13.55
N GLY A 230 11.43 -10.50 12.61
CA GLY A 230 12.71 -9.86 12.42
C GLY A 230 13.61 -10.54 11.37
N ASP A 231 13.10 -11.55 10.66
CA ASP A 231 13.86 -12.20 9.59
C ASP A 231 13.89 -11.32 8.34
N VAL A 232 15.01 -11.32 7.64
CA VAL A 232 15.20 -10.59 6.39
C VAL A 232 14.87 -11.50 5.22
N GLU A 233 13.85 -11.15 4.49
CA GLU A 233 13.29 -11.90 3.38
C GLU A 233 13.53 -11.17 2.05
N PRO A 234 13.66 -11.92 0.93
CA PRO A 234 13.87 -11.31 -0.37
C PRO A 234 12.64 -10.53 -0.87
N CYS A 235 11.44 -10.91 -0.44
CA CYS A 235 10.17 -10.33 -0.89
C CYS A 235 9.07 -10.64 0.12
N VAL A 236 8.05 -9.79 0.23
CA VAL A 236 6.85 -10.01 1.06
C VAL A 236 6.05 -11.27 0.69
N PHE A 237 6.29 -11.85 -0.47
CA PHE A 237 5.61 -13.05 -0.99
C PHE A 237 6.49 -14.31 -0.96
N ILE A 238 7.72 -14.23 -0.47
CA ILE A 238 8.69 -15.34 -0.43
C ILE A 238 9.34 -15.33 0.95
N HIS A 239 9.04 -16.37 1.72
CA HIS A 239 9.52 -16.61 3.08
C HIS A 239 10.63 -17.67 3.09
#